data_ccfbec20866d34f43fe580aafcda86cb
#
_entry.id   ccfbec20866d34f43fe580aafcda86cb
#
_cell.length_a   1.000
_cell.length_b   1.000
_cell.length_c   1.000
_cell.angle_alpha   90.00
_cell.angle_beta   90.00
_cell.angle_gamma   90.00
#
_symmetry.space_group_name_H-M   'P 1'
#
loop_
_entity.id
_entity.type
_entity.pdbx_description
1 polymer ?
#
loop_
_entity_poly.entity_id
_entity_poly.type
_entity_poly.pdbx_seq_one_letter_code
_entity_poly.pdbx_strand_id
1 'polypeptide(L)'
;RKGQFEAIREEMGKVEARRPDVGEPRIHPTAGAIVIGARKFLVAYNVFLQTKNVDIAKKVAKAVRYSSGGLRAVKGMGVEVRGQAQVSMNLTDTDLTPIARVFEYVKREAARYGVGVESSEIVGLIPKRSLEEAAEWFLQVENFDSSMILENRLASVMGGKTAIGGLRAGVEPFIEQLAAPAAVPGGGSASAASGAMAAGLAAMVAGMSRGKKAYAAFDADLSSALARLGSLREALKDAIDRDAASYQGVVAAYKAQKADASSGAAQVASALRHAAEVPLQVAVAAVEVCQLAKSLQKKTNPRMASDLTVAIALSRAAVEGALANVEINLDAFQAGAEAEFVAATGARVAELRSALA
;
A
#
# COMPACT_ATOMS: atom_id res chain seq x y z
N ARG A 1 -3.65 3.08 30.13
CA ARG A 1 -4.95 3.53 29.56
C ARG A 1 -6.07 3.66 30.60
N LYS A 2 -5.91 3.14 31.85
CA LYS A 2 -6.91 3.29 32.92
C LYS A 2 -7.03 4.78 33.29
N GLY A 3 -8.24 5.32 33.33
CA GLY A 3 -8.51 6.73 33.61
C GLY A 3 -8.39 7.67 32.41
N GLN A 4 -8.01 7.19 31.22
CA GLN A 4 -7.89 7.94 29.97
C GLN A 4 -6.94 9.15 30.08
N PHE A 5 -7.13 10.18 29.25
CA PHE A 5 -6.27 11.36 29.22
C PHE A 5 -6.37 12.21 30.50
N GLU A 6 -7.55 12.27 31.06
CA GLU A 6 -7.84 13.04 32.27
C GLU A 6 -6.97 12.57 33.45
N ALA A 7 -6.93 11.26 33.69
CA ALA A 7 -6.07 10.70 34.73
C ALA A 7 -4.58 10.82 34.39
N ILE A 8 -4.20 10.62 33.12
CA ILE A 8 -2.79 10.76 32.68
C ILE A 8 -2.32 12.18 32.94
N ARG A 9 -3.14 13.19 32.65
CA ARG A 9 -2.81 14.60 32.85
C ARG A 9 -2.49 14.93 34.31
N GLU A 10 -3.17 14.28 35.26
CA GLU A 10 -2.99 14.50 36.69
C GLU A 10 -1.87 13.64 37.29
N GLU A 11 -1.71 12.43 36.78
CA GLU A 11 -0.84 11.40 37.34
C GLU A 11 0.56 11.34 36.70
N MET A 12 0.73 11.87 35.47
CA MET A 12 2.03 11.87 34.80
C MET A 12 3.07 12.69 35.59
N GLY A 13 4.19 12.06 35.87
CA GLY A 13 5.25 12.65 36.71
C GLY A 13 5.07 12.45 38.23
N LYS A 14 3.88 12.02 38.69
CA LYS A 14 3.60 11.73 40.11
C LYS A 14 3.53 10.24 40.39
N VAL A 15 3.02 9.47 39.43
CA VAL A 15 2.84 8.01 39.55
C VAL A 15 3.81 7.31 38.59
N GLU A 16 4.70 6.46 39.13
CA GLU A 16 5.74 5.78 38.34
C GLU A 16 5.13 4.96 37.19
N ALA A 17 4.03 4.25 37.41
CA ALA A 17 3.34 3.47 36.36
C ALA A 17 2.70 4.33 35.24
N ARG A 18 2.79 5.65 35.35
CA ARG A 18 2.29 6.62 34.35
C ARG A 18 3.40 7.39 33.63
N ARG A 19 4.66 7.07 33.94
CA ARG A 19 5.78 7.64 33.20
C ARG A 19 5.68 7.28 31.72
N PRO A 20 5.98 8.21 30.81
CA PRO A 20 6.03 7.92 29.39
C PRO A 20 7.25 7.03 29.08
N ASP A 21 7.12 6.12 28.11
CA ASP A 21 8.23 5.33 27.60
C ASP A 21 9.24 6.20 26.82
N VAL A 22 8.76 7.30 26.25
CA VAL A 22 9.56 8.26 25.48
C VAL A 22 9.16 9.68 25.86
N GLY A 23 10.14 10.55 26.11
CA GLY A 23 9.95 11.95 26.43
C GLY A 23 9.97 12.24 27.94
N GLU A 24 9.78 13.52 28.28
CA GLU A 24 9.74 13.98 29.66
C GLU A 24 8.41 13.58 30.34
N PRO A 25 8.40 13.33 31.68
CA PRO A 25 7.20 12.93 32.41
C PRO A 25 6.27 14.13 32.68
N ARG A 26 5.94 14.85 31.62
CA ARG A 26 4.98 15.96 31.62
C ARG A 26 4.15 15.98 30.34
N ILE A 27 2.92 16.45 30.46
CA ILE A 27 2.05 16.65 29.29
C ILE A 27 2.60 17.79 28.44
N HIS A 28 2.69 17.58 27.13
CA HIS A 28 3.04 18.65 26.21
C HIS A 28 1.92 19.72 26.20
N PRO A 29 2.25 21.01 26.31
CA PRO A 29 1.25 22.05 26.55
C PRO A 29 0.22 22.22 25.43
N THR A 30 0.58 21.93 24.18
CA THR A 30 -0.31 22.06 23.02
C THR A 30 -0.67 20.71 22.37
N ALA A 31 0.25 19.72 22.36
CA ALA A 31 0.04 18.43 21.69
C ALA A 31 -0.48 17.33 22.66
N GLY A 32 -0.49 17.56 23.98
CA GLY A 32 -0.95 16.58 24.94
C GLY A 32 0.00 15.40 25.12
N ALA A 33 -0.55 14.19 25.09
CA ALA A 33 0.21 12.94 25.15
C ALA A 33 -0.35 11.94 24.15
N ILE A 34 0.51 11.12 23.55
CA ILE A 34 0.13 10.08 22.61
C ILE A 34 0.33 8.69 23.22
N VAL A 35 -0.64 7.80 23.01
CA VAL A 35 -0.52 6.39 23.39
C VAL A 35 -0.42 5.56 22.11
N ILE A 36 0.74 4.93 21.92
CA ILE A 36 1.00 4.07 20.76
C ILE A 36 0.87 2.61 21.21
N GLY A 37 0.22 1.79 20.38
CA GLY A 37 0.12 0.35 20.64
C GLY A 37 -0.42 -0.39 19.43
N ALA A 38 0.00 -1.65 19.29
CA ALA A 38 -0.55 -2.57 18.31
C ALA A 38 -1.74 -3.34 18.90
N ARG A 39 -2.78 -3.55 18.13
CA ARG A 39 -3.95 -4.37 18.46
C ARG A 39 -4.54 -4.99 17.20
N LYS A 40 -5.37 -6.03 17.38
CA LYS A 40 -6.23 -6.53 16.29
C LYS A 40 -7.18 -5.44 15.79
N PHE A 41 -7.74 -5.63 14.60
CA PHE A 41 -8.67 -4.68 14.02
C PHE A 41 -9.87 -4.46 14.96
N LEU A 42 -10.22 -3.20 15.18
CA LEU A 42 -11.36 -2.83 16.00
C LEU A 42 -12.58 -2.61 15.11
N VAL A 43 -13.70 -3.23 15.47
CA VAL A 43 -14.99 -3.00 14.84
C VAL A 43 -15.82 -2.08 15.74
N ALA A 44 -16.17 -0.90 15.25
CA ALA A 44 -17.14 -0.03 15.87
C ALA A 44 -18.55 -0.52 15.46
N TYR A 45 -19.30 -0.99 16.44
CA TYR A 45 -20.59 -1.64 16.23
C TYR A 45 -21.63 -1.09 17.19
N ASN A 46 -22.71 -0.55 16.65
CA ASN A 46 -23.77 0.09 17.41
C ASN A 46 -25.10 -0.62 17.18
N VAL A 47 -25.92 -0.68 18.24
CA VAL A 47 -27.25 -1.27 18.20
C VAL A 47 -28.27 -0.26 18.69
N PHE A 48 -29.24 0.11 17.85
CA PHE A 48 -30.37 0.97 18.19
C PHE A 48 -31.47 0.17 18.84
N LEU A 49 -31.98 0.67 19.97
CA LEU A 49 -33.06 0.04 20.72
C LEU A 49 -34.39 0.69 20.37
N GLN A 50 -35.49 -0.06 20.39
CA GLN A 50 -36.84 0.45 20.17
C GLN A 50 -37.33 1.30 21.35
N THR A 51 -36.53 2.26 21.78
CA THR A 51 -36.85 3.20 22.87
C THR A 51 -36.02 4.47 22.77
N LYS A 52 -36.57 5.55 23.32
CA LYS A 52 -35.82 6.82 23.54
C LYS A 52 -35.14 6.86 24.91
N ASN A 53 -35.40 5.89 25.77
CA ASN A 53 -34.86 5.87 27.13
C ASN A 53 -33.39 5.42 27.12
N VAL A 54 -32.47 6.38 27.19
CA VAL A 54 -31.02 6.16 27.19
C VAL A 54 -30.55 5.36 28.42
N ASP A 55 -31.26 5.40 29.53
CA ASP A 55 -30.86 4.65 30.72
C ASP A 55 -31.00 3.14 30.52
N ILE A 56 -31.93 2.70 29.68
CA ILE A 56 -31.99 1.30 29.25
C ILE A 56 -30.74 0.95 28.44
N ALA A 57 -30.34 1.77 27.48
CA ALA A 57 -29.12 1.51 26.70
C ALA A 57 -27.86 1.51 27.59
N LYS A 58 -27.77 2.38 28.60
CA LYS A 58 -26.68 2.37 29.62
C LYS A 58 -26.64 1.07 30.41
N LYS A 59 -27.81 0.54 30.84
CA LYS A 59 -27.90 -0.72 31.56
C LYS A 59 -27.49 -1.90 30.70
N VAL A 60 -27.98 -1.95 29.44
CA VAL A 60 -27.60 -2.99 28.47
C VAL A 60 -26.10 -2.91 28.19
N ALA A 61 -25.55 -1.73 27.91
CA ALA A 61 -24.13 -1.53 27.67
C ALA A 61 -23.27 -2.00 28.87
N LYS A 62 -23.74 -1.74 30.11
CA LYS A 62 -23.09 -2.21 31.34
C LYS A 62 -23.07 -3.73 31.43
N ALA A 63 -24.13 -4.40 31.03
CA ALA A 63 -24.19 -5.86 31.01
C ALA A 63 -23.28 -6.48 29.95
N VAL A 64 -23.20 -5.86 28.79
CA VAL A 64 -22.46 -6.41 27.63
C VAL A 64 -20.95 -6.18 27.71
N ARG A 65 -20.49 -5.06 28.23
CA ARG A 65 -19.06 -4.68 28.22
C ARG A 65 -18.23 -5.47 29.22
N TYR A 66 -17.00 -5.79 28.84
CA TYR A 66 -16.06 -6.57 29.68
C TYR A 66 -15.75 -5.93 31.02
N SER A 67 -15.59 -4.61 31.11
CA SER A 67 -15.22 -3.89 32.32
C SER A 67 -16.26 -4.00 33.47
N SER A 68 -17.45 -4.49 33.18
CA SER A 68 -18.53 -4.70 34.13
C SER A 68 -18.91 -6.20 34.30
N GLY A 69 -18.06 -7.12 33.82
CA GLY A 69 -18.31 -8.57 33.90
C GLY A 69 -18.99 -9.18 32.67
N GLY A 70 -19.17 -8.41 31.61
CA GLY A 70 -19.74 -8.88 30.32
C GLY A 70 -18.73 -9.55 29.40
N LEU A 71 -18.98 -9.48 28.10
CA LEU A 71 -18.21 -10.17 27.05
C LEU A 71 -16.77 -9.65 26.94
N ARG A 72 -15.81 -10.57 26.82
CA ARG A 72 -14.40 -10.23 26.60
C ARG A 72 -14.24 -9.48 25.27
N ALA A 73 -13.23 -8.60 25.20
CA ALA A 73 -12.95 -7.77 24.04
C ALA A 73 -14.09 -6.82 23.60
N VAL A 74 -15.12 -6.62 24.41
CA VAL A 74 -16.21 -5.68 24.17
C VAL A 74 -16.09 -4.48 25.10
N LYS A 75 -16.09 -3.27 24.53
CA LYS A 75 -16.31 -2.00 25.21
C LYS A 75 -17.67 -1.47 24.80
N GLY A 76 -18.40 -0.84 25.72
CA GLY A 76 -19.74 -0.35 25.40
C GLY A 76 -20.19 0.77 26.32
N MET A 77 -21.01 1.66 25.76
CA MET A 77 -21.71 2.73 26.46
C MET A 77 -23.12 2.91 25.87
N GLY A 78 -24.03 3.39 26.70
CA GLY A 78 -25.37 3.81 26.24
C GLY A 78 -25.36 5.29 25.92
N VAL A 79 -25.83 5.66 24.75
CA VAL A 79 -25.88 7.05 24.26
C VAL A 79 -27.22 7.33 23.59
N GLU A 80 -27.53 8.60 23.40
CA GLU A 80 -28.61 9.03 22.53
C GLU A 80 -28.03 9.43 21.17
N VAL A 81 -28.62 8.91 20.12
CA VAL A 81 -28.27 9.24 18.74
C VAL A 81 -29.55 9.42 17.94
N ARG A 82 -29.75 10.57 17.30
CA ARG A 82 -30.94 10.87 16.49
C ARG A 82 -32.25 10.71 17.26
N GLY A 83 -32.27 11.03 18.56
CA GLY A 83 -33.45 10.90 19.40
C GLY A 83 -33.80 9.48 19.84
N GLN A 84 -32.88 8.53 19.66
CA GLN A 84 -33.06 7.11 19.97
C GLN A 84 -31.95 6.60 20.87
N ALA A 85 -32.28 5.64 21.75
CA ALA A 85 -31.31 5.03 22.62
C ALA A 85 -30.46 4.02 21.83
N GLN A 86 -29.12 4.16 21.93
CA GLN A 86 -28.15 3.33 21.23
C GLN A 86 -27.16 2.70 22.22
N VAL A 87 -26.88 1.42 22.03
CA VAL A 87 -25.75 0.72 22.66
C VAL A 87 -24.56 0.85 21.70
N SER A 88 -23.68 1.80 21.98
CA SER A 88 -22.46 2.03 21.17
C SER A 88 -21.31 1.17 21.68
N MET A 89 -20.68 0.41 20.82
CA MET A 89 -19.70 -0.60 21.18
C MET A 89 -18.46 -0.57 20.30
N ASN A 90 -17.34 -0.95 20.91
CA ASN A 90 -16.10 -1.27 20.21
C ASN A 90 -15.71 -2.72 20.50
N LEU A 91 -15.74 -3.54 19.45
CA LEU A 91 -15.26 -4.92 19.49
C LEU A 91 -13.76 -4.89 19.16
N THR A 92 -12.92 -5.16 20.15
CA THR A 92 -11.46 -5.04 20.01
C THR A 92 -10.79 -6.32 19.55
N ASP A 93 -11.53 -7.43 19.50
CA ASP A 93 -11.12 -8.74 18.97
C ASP A 93 -12.37 -9.55 18.61
N THR A 94 -12.72 -9.58 17.33
CA THR A 94 -13.90 -10.30 16.83
C THR A 94 -13.70 -11.81 16.74
N ASP A 95 -12.45 -12.30 16.72
CA ASP A 95 -12.15 -13.74 16.78
C ASP A 95 -12.47 -14.28 18.19
N LEU A 96 -12.22 -13.46 19.22
CA LEU A 96 -12.51 -13.84 20.60
C LEU A 96 -14.00 -13.70 20.94
N THR A 97 -14.64 -12.66 20.42
CA THR A 97 -16.06 -12.37 20.65
C THR A 97 -16.71 -11.96 19.33
N PRO A 98 -17.28 -12.94 18.59
CA PRO A 98 -17.94 -12.71 17.31
C PRO A 98 -19.10 -11.71 17.41
N ILE A 99 -19.29 -10.92 16.34
CA ILE A 99 -20.32 -9.87 16.29
C ILE A 99 -21.74 -10.42 16.51
N ALA A 100 -22.04 -11.61 15.99
CA ALA A 100 -23.33 -12.28 16.19
C ALA A 100 -23.62 -12.53 17.66
N ARG A 101 -22.63 -13.00 18.42
CA ARG A 101 -22.76 -13.23 19.88
C ARG A 101 -23.03 -11.92 20.62
N VAL A 102 -22.37 -10.82 20.22
CA VAL A 102 -22.60 -9.50 20.82
C VAL A 102 -24.01 -9.01 20.54
N PHE A 103 -24.47 -9.15 19.28
CA PHE A 103 -25.81 -8.76 18.88
C PHE A 103 -26.89 -9.52 19.67
N GLU A 104 -26.80 -10.84 19.74
CA GLU A 104 -27.77 -11.67 20.51
C GLU A 104 -27.73 -11.32 22.00
N TYR A 105 -26.58 -11.02 22.56
CA TYR A 105 -26.50 -10.63 23.97
C TYR A 105 -27.13 -9.26 24.21
N VAL A 106 -26.90 -8.27 23.35
CA VAL A 106 -27.61 -6.98 23.42
C VAL A 106 -29.12 -7.15 23.32
N LYS A 107 -29.59 -7.94 22.34
CA LYS A 107 -31.00 -8.24 22.12
C LYS A 107 -31.64 -8.87 23.35
N ARG A 108 -30.98 -9.86 23.92
CA ARG A 108 -31.45 -10.56 25.13
C ARG A 108 -31.48 -9.63 26.34
N GLU A 109 -30.47 -8.80 26.54
CA GLU A 109 -30.45 -7.87 27.67
C GLU A 109 -31.48 -6.74 27.51
N ALA A 110 -31.70 -6.24 26.29
CA ALA A 110 -32.73 -5.25 26.00
C ALA A 110 -34.15 -5.81 26.28
N ALA A 111 -34.39 -7.06 25.91
CA ALA A 111 -35.66 -7.76 26.15
C ALA A 111 -36.04 -7.85 27.65
N ARG A 112 -35.05 -7.86 28.56
CA ARG A 112 -35.31 -7.83 30.04
C ARG A 112 -35.99 -6.53 30.48
N TYR A 113 -35.89 -5.48 29.68
CA TYR A 113 -36.55 -4.19 29.92
C TYR A 113 -37.80 -4.00 29.04
N GLY A 114 -38.26 -5.06 28.37
CA GLY A 114 -39.41 -5.01 27.45
C GLY A 114 -39.11 -4.24 26.15
N VAL A 115 -37.82 -4.12 25.76
CA VAL A 115 -37.39 -3.32 24.63
C VAL A 115 -36.76 -4.22 23.57
N GLY A 116 -37.18 -4.05 22.32
CA GLY A 116 -36.58 -4.71 21.16
C GLY A 116 -35.38 -3.96 20.57
N VAL A 117 -34.72 -4.60 19.63
CA VAL A 117 -33.71 -3.98 18.78
C VAL A 117 -34.41 -3.47 17.52
N GLU A 118 -34.12 -2.26 17.09
CA GLU A 118 -34.63 -1.68 15.85
C GLU A 118 -33.70 -1.91 14.68
N SER A 119 -32.44 -1.59 14.85
CA SER A 119 -31.40 -1.76 13.83
C SER A 119 -30.01 -1.84 14.44
N SER A 120 -29.03 -2.14 13.64
CA SER A 120 -27.62 -2.01 14.01
C SER A 120 -26.83 -1.37 12.89
N GLU A 121 -25.67 -0.81 13.24
CA GLU A 121 -24.75 -0.21 12.28
C GLU A 121 -23.30 -0.58 12.58
N ILE A 122 -22.52 -0.74 11.51
CA ILE A 122 -21.06 -0.84 11.58
C ILE A 122 -20.49 0.49 11.12
N VAL A 123 -19.64 1.10 11.93
CA VAL A 123 -19.01 2.38 11.59
C VAL A 123 -17.60 2.11 11.08
N GLY A 124 -17.37 2.37 9.80
CA GLY A 124 -16.11 2.11 9.11
C GLY A 124 -16.02 0.67 8.57
N LEU A 125 -14.86 0.03 8.73
CA LEU A 125 -14.57 -1.28 8.14
C LEU A 125 -14.75 -2.41 9.16
N ILE A 126 -15.08 -3.60 8.64
CA ILE A 126 -15.15 -4.86 9.37
C ILE A 126 -14.36 -5.93 8.62
N PRO A 127 -13.63 -6.83 9.30
CA PRO A 127 -13.02 -7.98 8.67
C PRO A 127 -14.08 -8.87 7.99
N LYS A 128 -13.85 -9.28 6.75
CA LYS A 128 -14.75 -10.15 5.98
C LYS A 128 -15.17 -11.38 6.77
N ARG A 129 -14.20 -12.07 7.39
CA ARG A 129 -14.46 -13.24 8.24
C ARG A 129 -15.49 -13.00 9.33
N SER A 130 -15.51 -11.82 9.96
CA SER A 130 -16.47 -11.52 11.02
C SER A 130 -17.92 -11.45 10.52
N LEU A 131 -18.14 -11.08 9.25
CA LEU A 131 -19.46 -11.13 8.61
C LEU A 131 -19.80 -12.55 8.16
N GLU A 132 -18.85 -13.30 7.63
CA GLU A 132 -19.03 -14.70 7.24
C GLU A 132 -19.45 -15.54 8.46
N GLU A 133 -18.76 -15.40 9.60
CA GLU A 133 -19.09 -16.07 10.85
C GLU A 133 -20.47 -15.64 11.40
N ALA A 134 -20.87 -14.39 11.19
CA ALA A 134 -22.19 -13.94 11.58
C ALA A 134 -23.28 -14.55 10.70
N ALA A 135 -23.05 -14.64 9.38
CA ALA A 135 -23.96 -15.30 8.46
C ALA A 135 -24.11 -16.80 8.78
N GLU A 136 -23.02 -17.51 9.01
CA GLU A 136 -22.99 -18.90 9.44
C GLU A 136 -23.81 -19.10 10.73
N TRP A 137 -23.60 -18.25 11.72
CA TRP A 137 -24.33 -18.29 13.02
C TRP A 137 -25.83 -18.13 12.85
N PHE A 138 -26.28 -17.13 12.07
CA PHE A 138 -27.70 -16.84 11.95
C PHE A 138 -28.43 -17.78 10.97
N LEU A 139 -27.75 -18.26 9.94
CA LEU A 139 -28.30 -19.20 8.97
C LEU A 139 -28.22 -20.66 9.43
N GLN A 140 -27.40 -20.95 10.47
CA GLN A 140 -27.17 -22.29 11.01
C GLN A 140 -26.75 -23.30 9.90
N VAL A 141 -25.83 -22.87 9.03
CA VAL A 141 -25.37 -23.68 7.92
C VAL A 141 -24.46 -24.80 8.43
N GLU A 142 -24.79 -26.04 8.12
CA GLU A 142 -23.93 -27.18 8.45
C GLU A 142 -22.71 -27.24 7.55
N ASN A 143 -21.55 -27.53 8.14
CA ASN A 143 -20.27 -27.71 7.43
C ASN A 143 -19.88 -26.53 6.52
N PHE A 144 -20.22 -25.30 6.93
CA PHE A 144 -19.83 -24.10 6.18
C PHE A 144 -18.31 -23.99 6.09
N ASP A 145 -17.83 -23.76 4.87
CA ASP A 145 -16.44 -23.40 4.59
C ASP A 145 -16.40 -22.15 3.73
N SER A 146 -15.48 -21.23 4.00
CA SER A 146 -15.42 -19.96 3.28
C SER A 146 -15.16 -20.10 1.78
N SER A 147 -14.67 -21.26 1.32
CA SER A 147 -14.55 -21.58 -0.11
C SER A 147 -15.90 -21.83 -0.81
N MET A 148 -16.99 -21.99 -0.06
CA MET A 148 -18.36 -22.06 -0.60
C MET A 148 -18.87 -20.70 -1.06
N ILE A 149 -18.24 -19.63 -0.62
CA ILE A 149 -18.54 -18.27 -1.09
C ILE A 149 -18.00 -18.11 -2.51
N LEU A 150 -18.88 -17.73 -3.44
CA LEU A 150 -18.57 -17.63 -4.87
C LEU A 150 -17.33 -16.75 -5.12
N GLU A 151 -17.25 -15.57 -4.53
CA GLU A 151 -16.14 -14.63 -4.69
C GLU A 151 -14.82 -15.21 -4.15
N ASN A 152 -14.86 -15.94 -3.04
CA ASN A 152 -13.68 -16.63 -2.51
C ASN A 152 -13.20 -17.73 -3.46
N ARG A 153 -14.15 -18.48 -4.03
CA ARG A 153 -13.87 -19.52 -5.00
C ARG A 153 -13.31 -18.94 -6.29
N LEU A 154 -13.93 -17.90 -6.82
CA LEU A 154 -13.43 -17.17 -7.99
C LEU A 154 -12.03 -16.60 -7.74
N ALA A 155 -11.81 -15.94 -6.61
CA ALA A 155 -10.49 -15.44 -6.22
C ALA A 155 -9.45 -16.55 -6.16
N SER A 156 -9.80 -17.74 -5.67
CA SER A 156 -8.89 -18.89 -5.64
C SER A 156 -8.55 -19.42 -7.02
N VAL A 157 -9.49 -19.38 -7.98
CA VAL A 157 -9.33 -19.88 -9.35
C VAL A 157 -8.71 -18.82 -10.25
N MET A 158 -9.16 -17.56 -10.17
CA MET A 158 -8.71 -16.46 -11.00
C MET A 158 -7.40 -15.83 -10.52
N GLY A 159 -6.80 -16.37 -9.45
CA GLY A 159 -5.53 -15.92 -8.92
C GLY A 159 -5.64 -14.75 -7.96
N GLY A 160 -6.64 -14.72 -7.10
CA GLY A 160 -6.59 -14.03 -5.81
C GLY A 160 -5.43 -14.57 -4.98
N LYS A 161 -4.22 -14.37 -5.49
CA LYS A 161 -2.94 -14.84 -4.95
C LYS A 161 -2.42 -13.85 -3.94
N THR A 162 -2.97 -13.88 -2.78
CA THR A 162 -2.19 -13.69 -1.57
C THR A 162 -1.84 -15.10 -1.07
N ALA A 163 -0.76 -15.60 -1.53
CA ALA A 163 0.04 -16.76 -1.19
C ALA A 163 0.11 -17.84 -2.28
N ILE A 164 1.30 -17.97 -2.87
CA ILE A 164 1.89 -19.19 -3.42
C ILE A 164 1.23 -19.73 -4.72
N GLY A 165 0.99 -18.89 -5.68
CA GLY A 165 1.28 -19.24 -7.06
C GLY A 165 2.80 -19.14 -7.22
N GLY A 166 3.46 -20.11 -7.88
CA GLY A 166 4.91 -20.02 -8.12
C GLY A 166 5.32 -18.66 -8.69
N LEU A 167 6.61 -18.33 -8.67
CA LEU A 167 7.16 -17.04 -9.11
C LEU A 167 6.59 -16.58 -10.48
N ARG A 168 6.30 -17.52 -11.38
CA ARG A 168 5.63 -17.28 -12.66
C ARG A 168 4.35 -16.45 -12.49
N ALA A 169 3.51 -16.82 -11.56
CA ALA A 169 2.21 -16.18 -11.36
C ALA A 169 2.28 -14.70 -10.95
N GLY A 170 3.40 -14.28 -10.34
CA GLY A 170 3.63 -12.86 -10.03
C GLY A 170 4.01 -12.04 -11.27
N VAL A 171 4.53 -12.66 -12.32
CA VAL A 171 5.07 -12.00 -13.50
C VAL A 171 4.17 -12.20 -14.73
N GLU A 172 3.48 -13.34 -14.84
CA GLU A 172 2.66 -13.74 -15.98
C GLU A 172 1.63 -12.69 -16.41
N PRO A 173 0.85 -12.04 -15.50
CA PRO A 173 -0.12 -11.03 -15.91
C PRO A 173 0.51 -9.84 -16.66
N PHE A 174 1.71 -9.43 -16.29
CA PHE A 174 2.43 -8.36 -16.97
C PHE A 174 2.97 -8.81 -18.32
N ILE A 175 3.51 -10.03 -18.42
CA ILE A 175 3.99 -10.60 -19.68
C ILE A 175 2.85 -10.75 -20.69
N GLU A 176 1.69 -11.25 -20.25
CA GLU A 176 0.51 -11.38 -21.11
C GLU A 176 -0.04 -10.02 -21.59
N GLN A 177 0.02 -8.99 -20.73
CA GLN A 177 -0.33 -7.64 -21.16
C GLN A 177 0.64 -7.08 -22.20
N LEU A 178 1.95 -7.33 -22.06
CA LEU A 178 2.96 -6.94 -23.05
C LEU A 178 2.79 -7.68 -24.39
N ALA A 179 2.31 -8.93 -24.35
CA ALA A 179 2.06 -9.75 -25.54
C ALA A 179 0.76 -9.40 -26.27
N ALA A 180 -0.15 -8.68 -25.60
CA ALA A 180 -1.44 -8.31 -26.16
C ALA A 180 -1.27 -7.31 -27.34
N PRO A 181 -2.14 -7.34 -28.37
CA PRO A 181 -2.12 -6.38 -29.46
C PRO A 181 -2.70 -5.02 -29.02
N ALA A 182 -2.09 -4.41 -28.01
CA ALA A 182 -2.45 -3.14 -27.41
C ALA A 182 -1.23 -2.21 -27.39
N ALA A 183 -1.48 -0.89 -27.44
CA ALA A 183 -0.41 0.08 -27.44
C ALA A 183 0.31 0.21 -26.09
N VAL A 184 -0.36 -0.16 -25.01
CA VAL A 184 0.15 -0.12 -23.63
C VAL A 184 -0.26 -1.38 -22.86
N PRO A 185 0.62 -1.90 -21.97
CA PRO A 185 2.01 -1.50 -21.73
C PRO A 185 2.90 -1.81 -22.93
N GLY A 186 3.98 -1.01 -23.12
CA GLY A 186 4.93 -1.15 -24.22
C GLY A 186 6.37 -1.29 -23.76
N GLY A 187 7.29 -0.93 -24.67
CA GLY A 187 8.73 -1.01 -24.46
C GLY A 187 9.24 -0.18 -23.29
N GLY A 188 8.65 0.99 -23.02
CA GLY A 188 9.01 1.85 -21.90
C GLY A 188 8.66 1.21 -20.57
N SER A 189 7.44 0.67 -20.42
CA SER A 189 7.02 -0.10 -19.23
C SER A 189 7.90 -1.34 -19.01
N ALA A 190 8.26 -2.07 -20.10
CA ALA A 190 9.16 -3.22 -20.05
C ALA A 190 10.58 -2.83 -19.60
N SER A 191 11.08 -1.68 -20.08
CA SER A 191 12.38 -1.14 -19.68
C SER A 191 12.41 -0.76 -18.20
N ALA A 192 11.35 -0.10 -17.71
CA ALA A 192 11.21 0.24 -16.30
C ALA A 192 11.17 -1.03 -15.41
N ALA A 193 10.42 -2.06 -15.80
CA ALA A 193 10.36 -3.33 -15.11
C ALA A 193 11.72 -4.03 -15.08
N SER A 194 12.48 -4.02 -16.20
CA SER A 194 13.83 -4.58 -16.28
C SER A 194 14.77 -3.88 -15.30
N GLY A 195 14.74 -2.55 -15.25
CA GLY A 195 15.52 -1.76 -14.30
C GLY A 195 15.17 -2.03 -12.85
N ALA A 196 13.87 -2.18 -12.55
CA ALA A 196 13.40 -2.52 -11.19
C ALA A 196 13.88 -3.92 -10.74
N MET A 197 13.85 -4.91 -11.65
CA MET A 197 14.39 -6.25 -11.39
C MET A 197 15.91 -6.19 -11.13
N ALA A 198 16.65 -5.42 -11.95
CA ALA A 198 18.08 -5.21 -11.76
C ALA A 198 18.40 -4.63 -10.39
N ALA A 199 17.69 -3.57 -9.97
CA ALA A 199 17.84 -2.97 -8.65
C ALA A 199 17.51 -3.95 -7.52
N GLY A 200 16.49 -4.79 -7.70
CA GLY A 200 16.11 -5.86 -6.77
C GLY A 200 17.21 -6.88 -6.56
N LEU A 201 17.81 -7.41 -7.65
CA LEU A 201 18.91 -8.37 -7.57
C LEU A 201 20.15 -7.77 -6.91
N ALA A 202 20.56 -6.58 -7.31
CA ALA A 202 21.70 -5.90 -6.71
C ALA A 202 21.50 -5.64 -5.21
N ALA A 203 20.29 -5.25 -4.80
CA ALA A 203 19.93 -5.07 -3.40
C ALA A 203 19.94 -6.39 -2.62
N MET A 204 19.45 -7.48 -3.20
CA MET A 204 19.52 -8.81 -2.60
C MET A 204 20.97 -9.21 -2.29
N VAL A 205 21.89 -9.06 -3.26
CA VAL A 205 23.29 -9.42 -3.10
C VAL A 205 23.97 -8.57 -2.02
N ALA A 206 23.72 -7.27 -1.99
CA ALA A 206 24.22 -6.36 -0.96
C ALA A 206 23.67 -6.73 0.43
N GLY A 207 22.35 -7.00 0.53
CA GLY A 207 21.68 -7.37 1.77
C GLY A 207 22.19 -8.69 2.35
N MET A 208 22.42 -9.69 1.52
CA MET A 208 22.95 -10.99 1.95
C MET A 208 24.43 -10.95 2.35
N SER A 209 25.18 -9.92 1.94
CA SER A 209 26.58 -9.73 2.28
C SER A 209 26.77 -8.84 3.52
N ARG A 210 25.87 -7.89 3.74
CA ARG A 210 25.88 -6.96 4.87
C ARG A 210 25.80 -7.68 6.23
N GLY A 211 26.51 -7.14 7.21
CA GLY A 211 26.55 -7.68 8.58
C GLY A 211 27.35 -8.98 8.73
N LYS A 212 27.96 -9.51 7.66
CA LYS A 212 28.79 -10.70 7.74
C LYS A 212 30.26 -10.32 7.98
N LYS A 213 30.92 -11.03 8.89
CA LYS A 213 32.34 -10.77 9.28
C LYS A 213 33.27 -10.67 8.07
N ALA A 214 33.08 -11.50 7.04
CA ALA A 214 33.91 -11.50 5.84
C ALA A 214 33.83 -10.20 5.02
N TYR A 215 32.74 -9.41 5.15
CA TYR A 215 32.49 -8.17 4.41
C TYR A 215 32.37 -6.95 5.31
N ALA A 216 32.78 -7.04 6.56
CA ALA A 216 32.68 -5.98 7.56
C ALA A 216 33.37 -4.67 7.12
N ALA A 217 34.47 -4.77 6.37
CA ALA A 217 35.17 -3.61 5.81
C ALA A 217 34.31 -2.80 4.80
N PHE A 218 33.27 -3.40 4.23
CA PHE A 218 32.41 -2.79 3.22
C PHE A 218 30.98 -2.49 3.75
N ASP A 219 30.73 -2.64 5.05
CA ASP A 219 29.36 -2.58 5.60
C ASP A 219 28.70 -1.21 5.39
N ALA A 220 29.47 -0.13 5.47
CA ALA A 220 28.99 1.22 5.18
C ALA A 220 28.58 1.39 3.70
N ASP A 221 29.42 0.88 2.78
CA ASP A 221 29.16 0.92 1.34
C ASP A 221 27.92 0.08 0.99
N LEU A 222 27.81 -1.12 1.57
CA LEU A 222 26.68 -2.01 1.38
C LEU A 222 25.37 -1.38 1.90
N SER A 223 25.43 -0.70 3.05
CA SER A 223 24.28 0.00 3.62
C SER A 223 23.81 1.16 2.74
N SER A 224 24.75 1.97 2.25
CA SER A 224 24.47 3.07 1.33
C SER A 224 23.89 2.58 0.01
N ALA A 225 24.50 1.55 -0.58
CA ALA A 225 24.01 0.93 -1.81
C ALA A 225 22.60 0.36 -1.64
N LEU A 226 22.30 -0.32 -0.53
CA LEU A 226 20.98 -0.84 -0.22
C LEU A 226 19.90 0.25 -0.16
N ALA A 227 20.19 1.35 0.54
CA ALA A 227 19.27 2.48 0.64
C ALA A 227 18.98 3.07 -0.75
N ARG A 228 20.04 3.29 -1.54
CA ARG A 228 19.91 3.88 -2.88
C ARG A 228 19.22 2.95 -3.87
N LEU A 229 19.59 1.66 -3.92
CA LEU A 229 18.93 0.65 -4.75
C LEU A 229 17.45 0.50 -4.37
N GLY A 230 17.11 0.63 -3.08
CA GLY A 230 15.72 0.65 -2.62
C GLY A 230 14.93 1.80 -3.25
N SER A 231 15.44 3.03 -3.19
CA SER A 231 14.79 4.21 -3.78
C SER A 231 14.67 4.10 -5.30
N LEU A 232 15.74 3.65 -5.98
CA LEU A 232 15.74 3.45 -7.44
C LEU A 232 14.72 2.39 -7.87
N ARG A 233 14.62 1.30 -7.12
CA ARG A 233 13.65 0.23 -7.38
C ARG A 233 12.22 0.74 -7.29
N GLU A 234 11.86 1.51 -6.28
CA GLU A 234 10.52 2.07 -6.16
C GLU A 234 10.24 3.06 -7.31
N ALA A 235 11.17 3.96 -7.62
CA ALA A 235 11.01 4.89 -8.74
C ALA A 235 10.83 4.19 -10.10
N LEU A 236 11.56 3.08 -10.34
CA LEU A 236 11.44 2.28 -11.55
C LEU A 236 10.13 1.49 -11.59
N LYS A 237 9.62 1.01 -10.46
CA LYS A 237 8.29 0.39 -10.37
C LYS A 237 7.19 1.37 -10.71
N ASP A 238 7.23 2.57 -10.14
CA ASP A 238 6.27 3.64 -10.44
C ASP A 238 6.30 4.04 -11.92
N ALA A 239 7.49 3.99 -12.53
CA ALA A 239 7.66 4.33 -13.95
C ALA A 239 6.98 3.33 -14.90
N ILE A 240 6.68 2.10 -14.48
CA ILE A 240 5.96 1.09 -15.29
C ILE A 240 4.59 1.65 -15.71
N ASP A 241 3.82 2.14 -14.72
CA ASP A 241 2.47 2.66 -14.94
C ASP A 241 2.50 4.08 -15.52
N ARG A 242 3.50 4.90 -15.14
CA ARG A 242 3.67 6.26 -15.65
C ARG A 242 3.96 6.27 -17.14
N ASP A 243 4.71 5.32 -17.65
CA ASP A 243 4.98 5.18 -19.09
C ASP A 243 3.67 4.95 -19.85
N ALA A 244 2.87 3.98 -19.43
CA ALA A 244 1.56 3.69 -20.02
C ALA A 244 0.62 4.91 -19.96
N ALA A 245 0.59 5.62 -18.83
CA ALA A 245 -0.24 6.81 -18.64
C ALA A 245 0.22 7.97 -19.53
N SER A 246 1.55 8.15 -19.72
CA SER A 246 2.11 9.21 -20.55
C SER A 246 1.69 9.05 -22.02
N TYR A 247 1.72 7.83 -22.55
CA TYR A 247 1.24 7.52 -23.90
C TYR A 247 -0.27 7.81 -24.04
N GLN A 248 -1.10 7.43 -23.06
CA GLN A 248 -2.53 7.75 -23.07
C GLN A 248 -2.76 9.26 -23.10
N GLY A 249 -1.92 10.03 -22.39
CA GLY A 249 -1.91 11.50 -22.41
C GLY A 249 -1.66 12.06 -23.81
N VAL A 250 -0.69 11.50 -24.53
CA VAL A 250 -0.40 11.90 -25.94
C VAL A 250 -1.60 11.63 -26.83
N VAL A 251 -2.21 10.45 -26.74
CA VAL A 251 -3.41 10.09 -27.51
C VAL A 251 -4.57 11.04 -27.22
N ALA A 252 -4.79 11.39 -25.96
CA ALA A 252 -5.82 12.33 -25.54
C ALA A 252 -5.57 13.74 -26.09
N ALA A 253 -4.30 14.22 -26.05
CA ALA A 253 -3.92 15.52 -26.59
C ALA A 253 -4.15 15.62 -28.10
N TYR A 254 -3.81 14.60 -28.87
CA TYR A 254 -4.12 14.57 -30.31
C TYR A 254 -5.61 14.54 -30.61
N LYS A 255 -6.41 13.88 -29.79
CA LYS A 255 -7.89 13.91 -29.91
C LYS A 255 -8.43 15.31 -29.65
N ALA A 256 -7.94 15.98 -28.61
CA ALA A 256 -8.34 17.35 -28.28
C ALA A 256 -7.94 18.34 -29.39
N GLN A 257 -6.74 18.22 -29.97
CA GLN A 257 -6.28 19.04 -31.10
C GLN A 257 -7.17 18.92 -32.33
N LYS A 258 -7.70 17.73 -32.62
CA LYS A 258 -8.65 17.54 -33.73
C LYS A 258 -10.00 18.23 -33.47
N ALA A 259 -10.38 18.45 -32.22
CA ALA A 259 -11.63 19.13 -31.86
C ALA A 259 -11.45 20.67 -31.79
N ASP A 260 -10.30 21.16 -31.38
CA ASP A 260 -9.94 22.58 -31.29
C ASP A 260 -8.45 22.78 -31.67
N ALA A 261 -8.23 23.25 -32.88
CA ALA A 261 -6.87 23.45 -33.43
C ALA A 261 -6.11 24.62 -32.73
N SER A 262 -6.82 25.58 -32.11
CA SER A 262 -6.20 26.81 -31.59
C SER A 262 -5.44 26.58 -30.26
N SER A 263 -5.92 25.68 -29.40
CA SER A 263 -5.29 25.35 -28.13
C SER A 263 -4.53 24.01 -28.16
N GLY A 264 -4.78 23.20 -29.19
CA GLY A 264 -4.32 21.81 -29.26
C GLY A 264 -2.82 21.61 -29.43
N ALA A 265 -2.14 22.51 -30.17
CA ALA A 265 -0.70 22.35 -30.47
C ALA A 265 0.17 22.40 -29.20
N ALA A 266 -0.09 23.33 -28.30
CA ALA A 266 0.63 23.44 -27.03
C ALA A 266 0.37 22.23 -26.10
N GLN A 267 -0.86 21.70 -26.08
CA GLN A 267 -1.21 20.51 -25.31
C GLN A 267 -0.50 19.25 -25.83
N VAL A 268 -0.41 19.10 -27.17
CA VAL A 268 0.34 18.00 -27.80
C VAL A 268 1.82 18.11 -27.47
N ALA A 269 2.42 19.30 -27.59
CA ALA A 269 3.83 19.50 -27.25
C ALA A 269 4.13 19.17 -25.79
N SER A 270 3.27 19.60 -24.86
CA SER A 270 3.39 19.28 -23.43
C SER A 270 3.25 17.77 -23.16
N ALA A 271 2.31 17.09 -23.81
CA ALA A 271 2.12 15.65 -23.65
C ALA A 271 3.32 14.85 -24.21
N LEU A 272 3.86 15.23 -25.39
CA LEU A 272 5.06 14.63 -25.97
C LEU A 272 6.30 14.85 -25.10
N ARG A 273 6.45 16.05 -24.53
CA ARG A 273 7.53 16.33 -23.56
C ARG A 273 7.45 15.35 -22.38
N HIS A 274 6.28 15.21 -21.77
CA HIS A 274 6.09 14.28 -20.65
C HIS A 274 6.37 12.82 -21.05
N ALA A 275 5.94 12.42 -22.26
CA ALA A 275 6.18 11.09 -22.79
C ALA A 275 7.67 10.80 -23.08
N ALA A 276 8.48 11.83 -23.36
CA ALA A 276 9.94 11.70 -23.49
C ALA A 276 10.65 11.72 -22.11
N GLU A 277 10.16 12.51 -21.14
CA GLU A 277 10.76 12.65 -19.81
C GLU A 277 10.65 11.36 -18.97
N VAL A 278 9.55 10.62 -19.06
CA VAL A 278 9.36 9.39 -18.30
C VAL A 278 10.42 8.33 -18.64
N PRO A 279 10.61 7.91 -19.88
CA PRO A 279 11.65 6.95 -20.23
C PRO A 279 13.06 7.51 -20.02
N LEU A 280 13.28 8.83 -20.14
CA LEU A 280 14.57 9.43 -19.79
C LEU A 280 14.91 9.23 -18.31
N GLN A 281 13.95 9.41 -17.41
CA GLN A 281 14.12 9.14 -15.98
C GLN A 281 14.42 7.66 -15.71
N VAL A 282 13.78 6.75 -16.44
CA VAL A 282 14.08 5.31 -16.40
C VAL A 282 15.52 5.04 -16.79
N ALA A 283 16.00 5.64 -17.91
CA ALA A 283 17.38 5.47 -18.35
C ALA A 283 18.40 5.98 -17.31
N VAL A 284 18.17 7.16 -16.75
CA VAL A 284 19.02 7.73 -15.68
C VAL A 284 19.08 6.80 -14.47
N ALA A 285 17.94 6.33 -13.98
CA ALA A 285 17.87 5.43 -12.84
C ALA A 285 18.55 4.09 -13.14
N ALA A 286 18.37 3.53 -14.33
CA ALA A 286 18.96 2.25 -14.71
C ALA A 286 20.49 2.34 -14.91
N VAL A 287 21.03 3.46 -15.39
CA VAL A 287 22.49 3.71 -15.41
C VAL A 287 23.06 3.68 -13.99
N GLU A 288 22.41 4.33 -13.04
CA GLU A 288 22.85 4.33 -11.64
C GLU A 288 22.77 2.93 -11.03
N VAL A 289 21.70 2.16 -11.30
CA VAL A 289 21.62 0.75 -10.89
C VAL A 289 22.78 -0.07 -11.46
N CYS A 290 23.13 0.12 -12.72
CA CYS A 290 24.26 -0.55 -13.37
C CYS A 290 25.58 -0.24 -12.65
N GLN A 291 25.82 1.03 -12.36
CA GLN A 291 27.04 1.49 -11.67
C GLN A 291 27.13 0.92 -10.26
N LEU A 292 26.03 0.95 -9.51
CA LEU A 292 25.97 0.35 -8.17
C LEU A 292 26.23 -1.16 -8.25
N ALA A 293 25.58 -1.90 -9.16
CA ALA A 293 25.80 -3.33 -9.31
C ALA A 293 27.26 -3.67 -9.66
N LYS A 294 27.90 -2.90 -10.57
CA LYS A 294 29.33 -3.01 -10.87
C LYS A 294 30.21 -2.77 -9.63
N SER A 295 29.89 -1.76 -8.83
CA SER A 295 30.65 -1.42 -7.62
C SER A 295 30.57 -2.50 -6.52
N LEU A 296 29.52 -3.28 -6.51
CA LEU A 296 29.31 -4.37 -5.54
C LEU A 296 30.07 -5.66 -5.85
N GLN A 297 30.57 -5.85 -7.08
CA GLN A 297 31.20 -7.12 -7.51
C GLN A 297 32.37 -7.56 -6.63
N LYS A 298 33.19 -6.62 -6.13
CA LYS A 298 34.34 -6.92 -5.27
C LYS A 298 34.06 -6.77 -3.78
N LYS A 299 32.84 -6.38 -3.40
CA LYS A 299 32.46 -6.06 -2.01
C LYS A 299 31.44 -7.05 -1.44
N THR A 300 31.05 -8.04 -2.20
CA THR A 300 29.98 -8.98 -1.86
C THR A 300 30.41 -10.43 -2.01
N ASN A 301 29.53 -11.37 -1.63
CA ASN A 301 29.83 -12.80 -1.70
C ASN A 301 30.10 -13.25 -3.14
N PRO A 302 31.29 -13.80 -3.47
CA PRO A 302 31.62 -14.26 -4.81
C PRO A 302 30.65 -15.32 -5.37
N ARG A 303 30.00 -16.10 -4.51
CA ARG A 303 28.98 -17.09 -4.93
C ARG A 303 27.73 -16.46 -5.52
N MET A 304 27.56 -15.16 -5.37
CA MET A 304 26.43 -14.38 -5.91
C MET A 304 26.87 -13.51 -7.10
N ALA A 305 28.05 -13.74 -7.66
CA ALA A 305 28.54 -12.98 -8.82
C ALA A 305 27.63 -13.09 -10.04
N SER A 306 26.98 -14.25 -10.25
CA SER A 306 25.99 -14.44 -11.31
C SER A 306 24.78 -13.50 -11.19
N ASP A 307 24.29 -13.28 -9.96
CA ASP A 307 23.16 -12.38 -9.73
C ASP A 307 23.51 -10.91 -10.07
N LEU A 308 24.74 -10.48 -9.74
CA LEU A 308 25.22 -9.17 -10.16
C LEU A 308 25.42 -9.07 -11.67
N THR A 309 25.89 -10.13 -12.33
CA THR A 309 25.98 -10.19 -13.79
C THR A 309 24.61 -10.01 -14.43
N VAL A 310 23.59 -10.69 -13.94
CA VAL A 310 22.20 -10.56 -14.39
C VAL A 310 21.68 -9.13 -14.11
N ALA A 311 21.94 -8.58 -12.90
CA ALA A 311 21.54 -7.20 -12.59
C ALA A 311 22.16 -6.17 -13.55
N ILE A 312 23.44 -6.31 -13.90
CA ILE A 312 24.12 -5.45 -14.87
C ILE A 312 23.50 -5.60 -16.27
N ALA A 313 23.23 -6.83 -16.70
CA ALA A 313 22.62 -7.09 -18.02
C ALA A 313 21.20 -6.50 -18.12
N LEU A 314 20.36 -6.71 -17.11
CA LEU A 314 19.00 -6.14 -17.05
C LEU A 314 19.02 -4.61 -17.00
N SER A 315 19.94 -4.01 -16.24
CA SER A 315 20.05 -2.54 -16.19
C SER A 315 20.50 -1.96 -17.54
N ARG A 316 21.41 -2.63 -18.26
CA ARG A 316 21.80 -2.22 -19.64
C ARG A 316 20.61 -2.31 -20.60
N ALA A 317 19.87 -3.42 -20.59
CA ALA A 317 18.68 -3.57 -21.40
C ALA A 317 17.62 -2.49 -21.07
N ALA A 318 17.45 -2.16 -19.79
CA ALA A 318 16.57 -1.08 -19.35
C ALA A 318 17.00 0.28 -19.92
N VAL A 319 18.29 0.60 -19.90
CA VAL A 319 18.79 1.87 -20.45
C VAL A 319 18.56 1.91 -21.96
N GLU A 320 18.98 0.89 -22.70
CA GLU A 320 18.85 0.87 -24.16
C GLU A 320 17.38 0.97 -24.60
N GLY A 321 16.49 0.19 -23.97
CA GLY A 321 15.08 0.23 -24.29
C GLY A 321 14.43 1.57 -23.90
N ALA A 322 14.80 2.16 -22.77
CA ALA A 322 14.29 3.46 -22.36
C ALA A 322 14.79 4.58 -23.30
N LEU A 323 16.07 4.59 -23.69
CA LEU A 323 16.62 5.58 -24.64
C LEU A 323 15.94 5.48 -26.01
N ALA A 324 15.66 4.29 -26.52
CA ALA A 324 14.91 4.11 -27.76
C ALA A 324 13.48 4.69 -27.64
N ASN A 325 12.82 4.57 -26.47
CA ASN A 325 11.53 5.20 -26.23
C ASN A 325 11.64 6.73 -26.11
N VAL A 326 12.74 7.27 -25.60
CA VAL A 326 12.99 8.73 -25.64
C VAL A 326 13.11 9.19 -27.09
N GLU A 327 13.93 8.54 -27.90
CA GLU A 327 14.20 8.91 -29.30
C GLU A 327 12.91 8.94 -30.14
N ILE A 328 12.07 7.90 -30.06
CA ILE A 328 10.81 7.86 -30.81
C ILE A 328 9.83 8.96 -30.38
N ASN A 329 9.84 9.36 -29.10
CA ASN A 329 9.03 10.47 -28.61
C ASN A 329 9.60 11.84 -29.06
N LEU A 330 10.93 11.98 -29.19
CA LEU A 330 11.54 13.17 -29.73
C LEU A 330 11.26 13.32 -31.22
N ASP A 331 11.26 12.26 -31.99
CA ASP A 331 10.94 12.25 -33.42
C ASP A 331 9.47 12.62 -33.69
N ALA A 332 8.59 12.50 -32.70
CA ALA A 332 7.19 12.89 -32.83
C ALA A 332 6.95 14.42 -32.77
N PHE A 333 7.95 15.21 -32.37
CA PHE A 333 7.83 16.67 -32.40
C PHE A 333 7.87 17.21 -33.86
N GLN A 334 7.00 18.18 -34.12
CA GLN A 334 7.06 18.91 -35.42
C GLN A 334 8.37 19.69 -35.52
N ALA A 335 8.88 19.84 -36.76
CA ALA A 335 10.12 20.55 -37.01
C ALA A 335 10.09 21.97 -36.40
N GLY A 336 11.08 22.26 -35.56
CA GLY A 336 11.21 23.52 -34.83
C GLY A 336 10.39 23.66 -33.57
N ALA A 337 9.42 22.77 -33.32
CA ALA A 337 8.69 22.77 -32.07
C ALA A 337 9.59 22.25 -30.94
N GLU A 338 9.64 22.98 -29.81
CA GLU A 338 10.45 22.59 -28.61
C GLU A 338 11.94 22.29 -28.95
N ALA A 339 12.53 22.99 -29.90
CA ALA A 339 13.87 22.70 -30.45
C ALA A 339 14.95 22.63 -29.36
N GLU A 340 14.88 23.51 -28.35
CA GLU A 340 15.82 23.49 -27.22
C GLU A 340 15.66 22.21 -26.36
N PHE A 341 14.42 21.80 -26.05
CA PHE A 341 14.15 20.58 -25.32
C PHE A 341 14.61 19.34 -26.07
N VAL A 342 14.31 19.27 -27.37
CA VAL A 342 14.71 18.15 -28.25
C VAL A 342 16.23 18.03 -28.28
N ALA A 343 16.96 19.16 -28.52
CA ALA A 343 18.41 19.18 -28.56
C ALA A 343 19.05 18.79 -27.20
N ALA A 344 18.58 19.37 -26.12
CA ALA A 344 19.09 19.07 -24.78
C ALA A 344 18.84 17.60 -24.37
N THR A 345 17.65 17.07 -24.68
CA THR A 345 17.30 15.67 -24.39
C THR A 345 18.12 14.72 -25.29
N GLY A 346 18.31 15.03 -26.56
CA GLY A 346 19.16 14.25 -27.46
C GLY A 346 20.61 14.18 -26.99
N ALA A 347 21.17 15.30 -26.50
CA ALA A 347 22.50 15.33 -25.91
C ALA A 347 22.58 14.43 -24.65
N ARG A 348 21.56 14.47 -23.84
CA ARG A 348 21.48 13.61 -22.62
C ARG A 348 21.37 12.12 -22.96
N VAL A 349 20.66 11.76 -24.03
CA VAL A 349 20.61 10.40 -24.59
C VAL A 349 22.00 9.90 -24.97
N ALA A 350 22.77 10.72 -25.70
CA ALA A 350 24.14 10.37 -26.11
C ALA A 350 25.07 10.18 -24.90
N GLU A 351 24.97 11.03 -23.89
CA GLU A 351 25.73 10.93 -22.65
C GLU A 351 25.40 9.62 -21.90
N LEU A 352 24.12 9.30 -21.68
CA LEU A 352 23.69 8.09 -20.99
C LEU A 352 24.10 6.81 -21.72
N ARG A 353 24.06 6.83 -23.06
CA ARG A 353 24.54 5.70 -23.88
C ARG A 353 26.05 5.48 -23.70
N SER A 354 26.84 6.57 -23.65
CA SER A 354 28.27 6.50 -23.38
C SER A 354 28.59 5.99 -21.97
N ALA A 355 27.76 6.25 -20.98
CA ALA A 355 27.95 5.80 -19.60
C ALA A 355 27.78 4.28 -19.41
N LEU A 356 27.25 3.56 -20.41
CA LEU A 356 27.12 2.10 -20.43
C LEU A 356 28.35 1.37 -20.95
N ALA A 357 29.16 2.05 -21.75
CA ALA A 357 30.39 1.48 -22.27
C ALA A 357 31.40 1.19 -21.15
#